data_1961067d865f0e4e7628a206e3ae59d1
#
_entry.id   1961067d865f0e4e7628a206e3ae59d1
#
_cell.length_a   1.000
_cell.length_b   1.000
_cell.length_c   1.000
_cell.angle_alpha   90.00
_cell.angle_beta   90.00
_cell.angle_gamma   90.00
#
_symmetry.space_group_name_H-M   'P 1'
#
loop_
_entity.id
_entity.type
_entity.pdbx_description
1 polymer ?
#
loop_
_entity_poly.entity_id
_entity_poly.type
_entity_poly.pdbx_seq_one_letter_code
_entity_poly.pdbx_strand_id
1 'polypeptide(L)'
;LKAEHRLGERLVYSSIRSILGGNLRNSISGGAPLGARLGHFFRGIGIKVYEGYGLTETSAPTSVNTPHFMRIGSVGPAYPGCYVSVDDDGEILGKGDHIFVGYNNNPEATAAAFTEDGWFRTGDLGEIDDDGFIFITGRKKELIVTAGGKNVAPAVLEDRLRGHPLISQVVV
;
A
#
# COMPACT_ATOMS: atom_id res chain seq x y z
N LEU A 1 -20.06 3.03 22.52
CA LEU A 1 -19.26 2.16 21.63
C LEU A 1 -19.89 0.78 21.42
N LYS A 2 -20.10 -0.09 22.46
CA LYS A 2 -20.69 -1.44 22.27
C LYS A 2 -22.17 -1.41 21.85
N ALA A 3 -22.95 -0.47 22.38
CA ALA A 3 -24.38 -0.32 22.03
C ALA A 3 -24.55 0.26 20.62
N GLU A 4 -23.78 1.26 20.26
CA GLU A 4 -23.75 1.88 18.92
C GLU A 4 -23.33 0.86 17.86
N HIS A 5 -22.30 0.06 18.15
CA HIS A 5 -21.86 -1.00 17.24
C HIS A 5 -22.96 -2.07 17.04
N ARG A 6 -23.70 -2.47 18.09
CA ARG A 6 -24.83 -3.40 17.97
C ARG A 6 -25.97 -2.82 17.14
N LEU A 7 -26.25 -1.54 17.27
CA LEU A 7 -27.25 -0.86 16.46
C LEU A 7 -26.80 -0.78 14.99
N GLY A 8 -25.57 -0.38 14.74
CA GLY A 8 -24.97 -0.38 13.41
C GLY A 8 -24.96 -1.77 12.77
N GLU A 9 -24.62 -2.82 13.53
CA GLU A 9 -24.67 -4.22 13.10
C GLU A 9 -26.06 -4.60 12.57
N ARG A 10 -27.10 -4.27 13.33
CA ARG A 10 -28.47 -4.63 12.99
C ARG A 10 -29.06 -3.84 11.83
N LEU A 11 -28.68 -2.57 11.68
CA LEU A 11 -29.30 -1.66 10.71
C LEU A 11 -28.51 -1.56 9.39
N VAL A 12 -27.19 -1.68 9.44
CA VAL A 12 -26.31 -1.30 8.31
C VAL A 12 -25.28 -2.38 7.99
N TYR A 13 -24.52 -2.86 8.99
CA TYR A 13 -23.32 -3.66 8.70
C TYR A 13 -23.65 -5.03 8.11
N SER A 14 -24.71 -5.66 8.60
CA SER A 14 -25.23 -6.93 8.03
C SER A 14 -25.65 -6.76 6.58
N SER A 15 -26.30 -5.64 6.23
CA SER A 15 -26.72 -5.35 4.85
C SER A 15 -25.52 -5.16 3.92
N ILE A 16 -24.48 -4.42 4.35
CA ILE A 16 -23.25 -4.27 3.57
C ILE A 16 -22.59 -5.63 3.35
N ARG A 17 -22.46 -6.47 4.38
CA ARG A 17 -21.89 -7.81 4.22
C ARG A 17 -22.73 -8.70 3.32
N SER A 18 -24.05 -8.55 3.31
CA SER A 18 -24.95 -9.30 2.42
C SER A 18 -24.73 -8.96 0.95
N ILE A 19 -24.50 -7.69 0.62
CA ILE A 19 -24.12 -7.25 -0.74
C ILE A 19 -22.83 -7.93 -1.21
N LEU A 20 -21.89 -8.18 -0.28
CA LEU A 20 -20.64 -8.90 -0.51
C LEU A 20 -20.79 -10.43 -0.36
N GLY A 21 -22.00 -10.96 -0.47
CA GLY A 21 -22.29 -12.39 -0.40
C GLY A 21 -22.45 -12.96 1.02
N GLY A 22 -22.39 -12.13 2.07
CA GLY A 22 -22.64 -12.51 3.47
C GLY A 22 -21.53 -13.32 4.16
N ASN A 23 -20.67 -14.00 3.40
CA ASN A 23 -19.65 -14.91 3.92
C ASN A 23 -18.21 -14.36 3.82
N LEU A 24 -18.02 -13.18 3.21
CA LEU A 24 -16.70 -12.57 3.11
C LEU A 24 -16.17 -12.20 4.49
N ARG A 25 -15.04 -12.78 4.87
CA ARG A 25 -14.32 -12.52 6.13
C ARG A 25 -13.01 -11.80 5.92
N ASN A 26 -12.32 -12.12 4.84
CA ASN A 26 -11.01 -11.63 4.50
C ASN A 26 -11.00 -11.19 3.03
N SER A 27 -10.28 -10.13 2.74
CA SER A 27 -10.05 -9.62 1.39
C SER A 27 -8.60 -9.17 1.28
N ILE A 28 -8.08 -9.14 0.08
CA ILE A 28 -6.75 -8.60 -0.22
C ILE A 28 -6.95 -7.36 -1.08
N SER A 29 -6.23 -6.29 -0.76
CA SER A 29 -6.13 -5.07 -1.56
C SER A 29 -4.69 -4.86 -1.98
N GLY A 30 -4.46 -4.51 -3.23
CA GLY A 30 -3.14 -4.22 -3.78
C GLY A 30 -3.24 -3.42 -5.08
N GLY A 31 -2.10 -2.95 -5.58
CA GLY A 31 -2.01 -2.14 -6.79
C GLY A 31 -2.33 -0.65 -6.61
N ALA A 32 -2.99 -0.26 -5.51
CA ALA A 32 -3.20 1.12 -5.10
C ALA A 32 -3.42 1.19 -3.58
N PRO A 33 -3.12 2.32 -2.92
CA PRO A 33 -3.37 2.50 -1.49
C PRO A 33 -4.86 2.40 -1.16
N LEU A 34 -5.22 1.59 -0.16
CA LEU A 34 -6.60 1.53 0.36
C LEU A 34 -6.95 2.76 1.20
N GLY A 35 -5.96 3.29 1.89
CA GLY A 35 -6.14 4.36 2.87
C GLY A 35 -6.65 3.86 4.23
N ALA A 36 -6.08 4.41 5.31
CA ALA A 36 -6.37 3.94 6.67
C ALA A 36 -7.86 4.06 7.04
N ARG A 37 -8.56 5.08 6.54
CA ARG A 37 -10.00 5.28 6.78
C ARG A 37 -10.84 4.10 6.30
N LEU A 38 -10.61 3.63 5.09
CA LEU A 38 -11.33 2.47 4.54
C LEU A 38 -10.92 1.17 5.23
N GLY A 39 -9.63 1.01 5.55
CA GLY A 39 -9.15 -0.13 6.34
C GLY A 39 -9.85 -0.25 7.70
N HIS A 40 -9.97 0.86 8.43
CA HIS A 40 -10.72 0.91 9.70
C HIS A 40 -12.22 0.67 9.51
N PHE A 41 -12.82 1.22 8.46
CA PHE A 41 -14.23 1.00 8.16
C PHE A 41 -14.53 -0.48 7.91
N PHE A 42 -13.80 -1.14 7.02
CA PHE A 42 -14.01 -2.56 6.73
C PHE A 42 -13.77 -3.43 7.96
N ARG A 43 -12.74 -3.14 8.74
CA ARG A 43 -12.50 -3.83 10.01
C ARG A 43 -13.67 -3.64 11.00
N GLY A 44 -14.25 -2.45 11.04
CA GLY A 44 -15.40 -2.11 11.89
C GLY A 44 -16.65 -2.93 11.54
N ILE A 45 -16.87 -3.26 10.28
CA ILE A 45 -17.99 -4.09 9.82
C ILE A 45 -17.67 -5.59 9.77
N GLY A 46 -16.51 -6.00 10.32
CA GLY A 46 -16.11 -7.40 10.45
C GLY A 46 -15.45 -8.02 9.23
N ILE A 47 -15.01 -7.20 8.26
CA ILE A 47 -14.22 -7.62 7.09
C ILE A 47 -12.79 -7.17 7.29
N LYS A 48 -11.85 -8.12 7.24
CA LYS A 48 -10.42 -7.81 7.27
C LYS A 48 -9.92 -7.64 5.83
N VAL A 49 -9.41 -6.46 5.52
CA VAL A 49 -8.74 -6.18 4.24
C VAL A 49 -7.24 -6.15 4.51
N TYR A 50 -6.52 -7.08 3.91
CA TYR A 50 -5.06 -7.17 3.98
C TYR A 50 -4.47 -6.43 2.80
N GLU A 51 -3.79 -5.33 3.06
CA GLU A 51 -3.06 -4.63 2.01
C GLU A 51 -1.75 -5.37 1.72
N GLY A 52 -1.41 -5.45 0.44
CA GLY A 52 -0.14 -5.97 -0.03
C GLY A 52 0.45 -5.03 -1.08
N TYR A 53 1.76 -5.06 -1.19
CA TYR A 53 2.54 -4.25 -2.12
C TYR A 53 3.41 -5.14 -2.99
N GLY A 54 3.48 -4.78 -4.24
CA GLY A 54 4.34 -5.38 -5.23
C GLY A 54 4.11 -4.76 -6.60
N LEU A 55 5.00 -5.06 -7.51
CA LEU A 55 5.05 -4.55 -8.87
C LEU A 55 5.04 -5.72 -9.86
N THR A 56 4.86 -5.45 -11.12
CA THR A 56 5.05 -6.45 -12.18
C THR A 56 6.48 -7.00 -12.14
N GLU A 57 7.43 -6.12 -11.90
CA GLU A 57 8.86 -6.43 -11.79
C GLU A 57 9.20 -7.29 -10.55
N THR A 58 8.31 -7.36 -9.58
CA THR A 58 8.47 -8.21 -8.40
C THR A 58 7.61 -9.47 -8.42
N SER A 59 7.01 -9.82 -9.56
CA SER A 59 6.20 -11.04 -9.77
C SER A 59 5.07 -11.22 -8.76
N ALA A 60 4.46 -10.17 -8.26
CA ALA A 60 3.42 -10.09 -7.24
C ALA A 60 3.95 -9.66 -5.85
N PRO A 61 3.33 -10.00 -4.70
CA PRO A 61 3.57 -9.24 -3.48
C PRO A 61 5.00 -9.41 -2.95
N THR A 62 5.68 -8.28 -2.79
CA THR A 62 6.92 -8.15 -2.02
C THR A 62 6.63 -8.10 -0.52
N SER A 63 5.49 -7.51 -0.14
CA SER A 63 5.01 -7.45 1.23
C SER A 63 3.50 -7.62 1.30
N VAL A 64 2.98 -8.10 2.42
CA VAL A 64 1.54 -8.28 2.63
C VAL A 64 1.20 -8.33 4.12
N ASN A 65 0.11 -7.67 4.49
CA ASN A 65 -0.53 -7.86 5.79
C ASN A 65 -1.12 -9.28 5.89
N THR A 66 -1.01 -9.91 7.04
CA THR A 66 -1.52 -11.26 7.30
C THR A 66 -2.42 -11.27 8.54
N PRO A 67 -3.16 -12.36 8.82
CA PRO A 67 -3.95 -12.48 10.04
C PRO A 67 -3.18 -12.25 11.34
N HIS A 68 -1.89 -12.58 11.35
CA HIS A 68 -1.02 -12.49 12.54
C HIS A 68 -0.19 -11.20 12.57
N PHE A 69 0.09 -10.62 11.41
CA PHE A 69 0.88 -9.39 11.24
C PHE A 69 0.10 -8.42 10.38
N MET A 70 -0.73 -7.59 11.02
CA MET A 70 -1.60 -6.63 10.34
C MET A 70 -1.51 -5.25 11.00
N ARG A 71 -1.18 -4.24 10.19
CA ARG A 71 -1.20 -2.83 10.57
C ARG A 71 -1.90 -2.04 9.48
N ILE A 72 -3.06 -1.43 9.82
CA ILE A 72 -3.83 -0.62 8.87
C ILE A 72 -3.01 0.61 8.47
N GLY A 73 -2.97 0.88 7.16
CA GLY A 73 -2.16 1.94 6.56
C GLY A 73 -0.77 1.50 6.15
N SER A 74 -0.33 0.28 6.54
CA SER A 74 0.87 -0.34 6.02
C SER A 74 0.52 -1.40 4.97
N VAL A 75 1.48 -1.74 4.13
CA VAL A 75 1.39 -2.85 3.18
C VAL A 75 1.92 -4.17 3.75
N GLY A 76 2.10 -4.22 5.09
CA GLY A 76 2.58 -5.40 5.80
C GLY A 76 4.11 -5.52 5.84
N PRO A 77 4.63 -6.55 6.51
CA PRO A 77 6.04 -6.90 6.49
C PRO A 77 6.41 -7.57 5.16
N ALA A 78 7.71 -7.62 4.87
CA ALA A 78 8.23 -8.34 3.71
C ALA A 78 7.78 -9.81 3.72
N TYR A 79 7.42 -10.32 2.54
CA TYR A 79 7.05 -11.72 2.37
C TYR A 79 8.28 -12.64 2.55
N PRO A 80 8.13 -13.85 3.07
CA PRO A 80 9.24 -14.77 3.22
C PRO A 80 10.01 -14.98 1.92
N GLY A 81 11.33 -14.76 1.96
CA GLY A 81 12.22 -14.80 0.79
C GLY A 81 12.33 -13.47 0.02
N CYS A 82 11.57 -12.45 0.40
CA CYS A 82 11.71 -11.09 -0.09
C CYS A 82 12.47 -10.24 0.93
N TYR A 83 13.36 -9.40 0.45
CA TYR A 83 14.10 -8.44 1.25
C TYR A 83 13.72 -7.04 0.79
N VAL A 84 13.50 -6.16 1.76
CA VAL A 84 13.12 -4.76 1.51
C VAL A 84 14.04 -3.85 2.31
N SER A 85 14.50 -2.79 1.69
CA SER A 85 15.30 -1.74 2.31
C SER A 85 14.77 -0.37 1.88
N VAL A 86 15.22 0.68 2.54
CA VAL A 86 14.96 2.07 2.16
C VAL A 86 16.29 2.73 1.85
N ASP A 87 16.41 3.34 0.67
CA ASP A 87 17.58 4.10 0.27
C ASP A 87 17.65 5.47 0.98
N ASP A 88 18.77 6.15 0.92
CA ASP A 88 18.99 7.45 1.58
C ASP A 88 17.99 8.53 1.13
N ASP A 89 17.46 8.42 -0.09
CA ASP A 89 16.44 9.34 -0.62
C ASP A 89 14.99 8.91 -0.33
N GLY A 90 14.80 7.84 0.45
CA GLY A 90 13.50 7.31 0.83
C GLY A 90 12.91 6.32 -0.18
N GLU A 91 13.64 5.95 -1.24
CA GLU A 91 13.17 4.95 -2.20
C GLU A 91 13.15 3.55 -1.59
N ILE A 92 12.05 2.84 -1.77
CA ILE A 92 11.94 1.42 -1.41
C ILE A 92 12.76 0.59 -2.39
N LEU A 93 13.64 -0.24 -1.86
CA LEU A 93 14.45 -1.18 -2.62
C LEU A 93 14.00 -2.61 -2.34
N GLY A 94 13.96 -3.45 -3.37
CA GLY A 94 13.58 -4.86 -3.26
C GLY A 94 14.72 -5.79 -3.67
N LYS A 95 14.86 -6.95 -3.00
CA LYS A 95 15.81 -8.01 -3.38
C LYS A 95 15.23 -9.39 -3.07
N GLY A 96 15.52 -10.37 -3.92
CA GLY A 96 15.07 -11.77 -3.77
C GLY A 96 14.75 -12.41 -5.11
N ASP A 97 14.45 -13.69 -5.09
CA ASP A 97 14.19 -14.50 -6.30
C ASP A 97 12.89 -14.12 -7.04
N HIS A 98 12.05 -13.32 -6.41
CA HIS A 98 10.81 -12.81 -6.99
C HIS A 98 11.02 -11.60 -7.92
N ILE A 99 12.21 -11.01 -7.91
CA ILE A 99 12.55 -9.87 -8.77
C ILE A 99 12.80 -10.37 -10.19
N PHE A 100 12.29 -9.64 -11.17
CA PHE A 100 12.48 -9.95 -12.59
C PHE A 100 13.95 -9.88 -13.01
N VAL A 101 14.29 -10.54 -14.10
CA VAL A 101 15.66 -10.53 -14.64
C VAL A 101 15.99 -9.29 -15.45
N GLY A 102 14.97 -8.56 -15.92
CA GLY A 102 15.15 -7.32 -16.68
C GLY A 102 14.04 -7.06 -17.69
N TYR A 103 14.12 -5.91 -18.34
CA TYR A 103 13.21 -5.48 -19.39
C TYR A 103 13.59 -6.10 -20.74
N ASN A 104 12.61 -6.64 -21.46
CA ASN A 104 12.82 -7.28 -22.75
C ASN A 104 13.42 -6.29 -23.78
N ASN A 105 14.53 -6.67 -24.40
CA ASN A 105 15.25 -5.87 -25.39
C ASN A 105 15.63 -4.44 -24.92
N ASN A 106 15.75 -4.21 -23.60
CA ASN A 106 16.12 -2.92 -23.05
C ASN A 106 17.16 -3.06 -21.92
N PRO A 107 18.43 -3.33 -22.29
CA PRO A 107 19.51 -3.50 -21.31
C PRO A 107 19.83 -2.22 -20.52
N GLU A 108 19.64 -1.05 -21.13
CA GLU A 108 19.87 0.24 -20.47
C GLU A 108 18.87 0.46 -19.34
N ALA A 109 17.58 0.31 -19.62
CA ALA A 109 16.55 0.40 -18.57
C ALA A 109 16.72 -0.69 -17.51
N THR A 110 17.15 -1.89 -17.89
CA THR A 110 17.46 -2.97 -16.94
C THR A 110 18.59 -2.55 -16.01
N ALA A 111 19.69 -2.06 -16.54
CA ALA A 111 20.82 -1.60 -15.72
C ALA A 111 20.41 -0.45 -14.77
N ALA A 112 19.60 0.50 -15.25
CA ALA A 112 19.09 1.62 -14.44
C ALA A 112 18.11 1.18 -13.34
N ALA A 113 17.48 0.02 -13.48
CA ALA A 113 16.52 -0.50 -12.51
C ALA A 113 17.18 -1.15 -11.29
N PHE A 114 18.50 -1.35 -11.29
CA PHE A 114 19.22 -1.97 -10.18
C PHE A 114 20.31 -1.07 -9.64
N THR A 115 20.60 -1.20 -8.35
CA THR A 115 21.78 -0.63 -7.71
C THR A 115 23.03 -1.47 -8.04
N GLU A 116 24.22 -0.94 -7.77
CA GLU A 116 25.49 -1.66 -8.00
C GLU A 116 25.60 -2.97 -7.20
N ASP A 117 24.97 -3.04 -6.03
CA ASP A 117 24.91 -4.20 -5.13
C ASP A 117 23.68 -5.09 -5.38
N GLY A 118 22.93 -4.84 -6.47
CA GLY A 118 21.89 -5.70 -6.99
C GLY A 118 20.53 -5.57 -6.31
N TRP A 119 20.21 -4.44 -5.68
CA TRP A 119 18.85 -4.14 -5.26
C TRP A 119 18.04 -3.55 -6.41
N PHE A 120 16.79 -3.99 -6.53
CA PHE A 120 15.85 -3.43 -7.49
C PHE A 120 15.28 -2.10 -6.95
N ARG A 121 15.33 -1.07 -7.78
CA ARG A 121 14.76 0.25 -7.53
C ARG A 121 13.28 0.25 -7.90
N THR A 122 12.41 0.36 -6.91
CA THR A 122 10.96 0.27 -7.16
C THR A 122 10.38 1.56 -7.75
N GLY A 123 11.03 2.69 -7.54
CA GLY A 123 10.51 4.01 -7.84
C GLY A 123 9.44 4.49 -6.87
N ASP A 124 9.11 3.69 -5.86
CA ASP A 124 8.16 4.04 -4.79
C ASP A 124 8.93 4.53 -3.55
N LEU A 125 8.36 5.51 -2.87
CA LEU A 125 8.89 6.07 -1.63
C LEU A 125 8.17 5.48 -0.44
N GLY A 126 8.88 5.31 0.66
CA GLY A 126 8.28 4.76 1.86
C GLY A 126 9.20 4.69 3.05
N GLU A 127 8.71 4.05 4.09
CA GLU A 127 9.44 3.83 5.34
C GLU A 127 9.16 2.44 5.90
N ILE A 128 10.04 1.94 6.73
CA ILE A 128 9.91 0.69 7.47
C ILE A 128 9.98 1.03 8.94
N ASP A 129 8.96 0.63 9.71
CA ASP A 129 8.99 0.86 11.15
C ASP A 129 9.81 -0.19 11.92
N ASP A 130 9.99 0.02 13.23
CA ASP A 130 10.78 -0.84 14.10
C ASP A 130 10.24 -2.28 14.20
N ASP A 131 8.98 -2.51 13.87
CA ASP A 131 8.34 -3.83 13.82
C ASP A 131 8.41 -4.48 12.42
N GLY A 132 9.03 -3.81 11.44
CA GLY A 132 9.22 -4.29 10.07
C GLY A 132 8.02 -4.08 9.14
N PHE A 133 7.02 -3.27 9.52
CA PHE A 133 5.92 -2.92 8.64
C PHE A 133 6.34 -1.83 7.65
N ILE A 134 5.98 -2.04 6.39
CA ILE A 134 6.33 -1.15 5.28
C ILE A 134 5.15 -0.20 5.01
N PHE A 135 5.44 1.08 4.88
CA PHE A 135 4.49 2.14 4.54
C PHE A 135 4.92 2.80 3.24
N ILE A 136 4.06 2.77 2.23
CA ILE A 136 4.29 3.46 0.96
C ILE A 136 3.76 4.87 1.08
N THR A 137 4.60 5.87 0.86
CA THR A 137 4.27 7.30 1.02
C THR A 137 4.06 8.01 -0.29
N GLY A 138 4.50 7.43 -1.42
CA GLY A 138 4.29 8.02 -2.74
C GLY A 138 5.14 7.37 -3.82
N ARG A 139 5.15 7.99 -5.00
CA ARG A 139 6.00 7.64 -6.13
C ARG A 139 7.03 8.72 -6.40
N LYS A 140 8.27 8.32 -6.61
CA LYS A 140 9.39 9.23 -6.86
C LYS A 140 9.15 10.13 -8.09
N LYS A 141 8.57 9.57 -9.16
CA LYS A 141 8.24 10.29 -10.40
C LYS A 141 7.03 11.22 -10.28
N GLU A 142 6.21 11.03 -9.26
CA GLU A 142 4.98 11.81 -9.01
C GLU A 142 5.19 12.93 -7.99
N LEU A 143 6.39 13.03 -7.40
CA LEU A 143 6.69 14.11 -6.46
C LEU A 143 6.61 15.46 -7.14
N ILE A 144 5.80 16.34 -6.58
CA ILE A 144 5.74 17.75 -6.96
C ILE A 144 6.76 18.52 -6.13
N VAL A 145 7.70 19.15 -6.80
CA VAL A 145 8.65 20.05 -6.14
C VAL A 145 8.05 21.45 -6.14
N THR A 146 7.70 21.96 -4.96
CA THR A 146 7.16 23.31 -4.82
C THR A 146 8.25 24.37 -5.12
N ALA A 147 7.84 25.61 -5.39
CA ALA A 147 8.77 26.73 -5.62
C ALA A 147 9.75 26.94 -4.45
N GLY A 148 9.40 26.51 -3.23
CA GLY A 148 10.27 26.54 -2.06
C GLY A 148 11.17 25.32 -1.89
N GLY A 149 11.23 24.41 -2.89
CA GLY A 149 12.07 23.21 -2.86
C GLY A 149 11.51 22.06 -2.00
N LYS A 150 10.26 22.15 -1.55
CA LYS A 150 9.64 21.08 -0.75
C LYS A 150 9.00 20.03 -1.67
N ASN A 151 9.35 18.77 -1.45
CA ASN A 151 8.69 17.63 -2.10
C ASN A 151 7.31 17.37 -1.49
N VAL A 152 6.31 17.24 -2.34
CA VAL A 152 4.93 16.90 -1.97
C VAL A 152 4.49 15.69 -2.77
N ALA A 153 4.04 14.65 -2.08
CA ALA A 153 3.43 13.48 -2.71
C ALA A 153 1.94 13.75 -2.94
N PRO A 154 1.46 13.83 -4.20
CA PRO A 154 0.05 14.09 -4.51
C PRO A 154 -0.92 13.13 -3.83
N ALA A 155 -0.59 11.85 -3.82
CA ALA A 155 -1.43 10.79 -3.25
C ALA A 155 -1.84 11.04 -1.80
N VAL A 156 -0.94 11.61 -0.97
CA VAL A 156 -1.23 11.94 0.44
C VAL A 156 -2.28 13.05 0.55
N LEU A 157 -2.19 14.06 -0.31
CA LEU A 157 -3.16 15.16 -0.34
C LEU A 157 -4.50 14.69 -0.88
N GLU A 158 -4.48 13.91 -1.94
CA GLU A 158 -5.68 13.33 -2.55
C GLU A 158 -6.46 12.45 -1.57
N ASP A 159 -5.79 11.56 -0.83
CA ASP A 159 -6.46 10.71 0.17
C ASP A 159 -7.13 11.54 1.27
N ARG A 160 -6.47 12.58 1.75
CA ARG A 160 -7.05 13.52 2.72
C ARG A 160 -8.28 14.22 2.18
N LEU A 161 -8.22 14.71 0.95
CA LEU A 161 -9.32 15.47 0.32
C LEU A 161 -10.49 14.56 -0.02
N ARG A 162 -10.27 13.33 -0.49
CA ARG A 162 -11.32 12.32 -0.72
C ARG A 162 -12.11 11.96 0.53
N GLY A 163 -11.55 12.20 1.71
CA GLY A 163 -12.27 12.07 2.98
C GLY A 163 -13.39 13.10 3.20
N HIS A 164 -13.43 14.18 2.42
CA HIS A 164 -14.41 15.24 2.58
C HIS A 164 -15.75 14.88 1.91
N PRO A 165 -16.91 15.04 2.59
CA PRO A 165 -18.21 14.59 2.07
C PRO A 165 -18.69 15.27 0.77
N LEU A 166 -18.13 16.41 0.43
CA LEU A 166 -18.48 17.16 -0.80
C LEU A 166 -17.51 16.87 -1.96
N ILE A 167 -16.48 16.04 -1.77
CA ILE A 167 -15.48 15.74 -2.78
C ILE A 167 -15.64 14.28 -3.21
N SER A 168 -16.02 14.07 -4.47
CA SER A 168 -16.13 12.73 -5.05
C SER A 168 -14.83 12.24 -5.68
N GLN A 169 -14.11 13.14 -6.34
CA GLN A 169 -12.81 12.88 -6.97
C GLN A 169 -11.90 14.08 -6.79
N VAL A 170 -10.61 13.83 -6.65
CA VAL A 170 -9.57 14.85 -6.56
C VAL A 170 -8.32 14.36 -7.26
N VAL A 171 -7.66 15.27 -7.96
CA VAL A 171 -6.34 15.08 -8.58
C VAL A 171 -5.51 16.30 -8.20
N VAL A 172 -4.29 16.07 -7.74
CA VAL A 172 -3.31 17.12 -7.37
C VAL A 172 -2.18 17.13 -8.37
#